data_7d3bd9d682b67809f07ef3cebed42839
#
_entry.id   7d3bd9d682b67809f07ef3cebed42839
#
_cell.length_a   1.000
_cell.length_b   1.000
_cell.length_c   1.000
_cell.angle_alpha   90.00
_cell.angle_beta   90.00
_cell.angle_gamma   90.00
#
_symmetry.space_group_name_H-M   'P 1'
#
loop_
_entity.id
_entity.type
_entity.pdbx_description
1 polymer ?
#
loop_
_entity_poly.entity_id
_entity_poly.type
_entity_poly.pdbx_seq_one_letter_code
_entity_poly.pdbx_strand_id
1 'polypeptide(L)'
;TPTGSTGYSLSCGGPIISPDAAMTVMTPIAPHTLNTRSIIFPEDDVITVELGEGRRQIQENGLASFDGDVEVPMSTGDRIVIKKASVSVKILKLNHLSFVEVLRQKMSNN
;
A
#
# COMPACT_ATOMS: atom_id res chain seq x y z
N THR A 1 -4.23 1.22 -1.81
CA THR A 1 -5.65 1.58 -2.00
C THR A 1 -6.53 0.79 -1.03
N PRO A 2 -7.73 1.29 -0.69
CA PRO A 2 -8.67 0.53 0.15
C PRO A 2 -9.04 -0.84 -0.46
N THR A 3 -9.29 -0.89 -1.75
CA THR A 3 -9.55 -2.16 -2.46
C THR A 3 -8.39 -3.14 -2.35
N GLY A 4 -7.16 -2.66 -2.41
CA GLY A 4 -5.96 -3.48 -2.28
C GLY A 4 -5.61 -3.89 -0.84
N SER A 5 -6.30 -3.34 0.16
CA SER A 5 -5.98 -3.60 1.58
C SER A 5 -6.14 -5.07 1.98
N THR A 6 -7.02 -5.81 1.30
CA THR A 6 -7.25 -7.24 1.53
C THR A 6 -6.35 -8.16 0.70
N GLY A 7 -5.42 -7.59 -0.08
CA GLY A 7 -4.44 -8.31 -0.86
C GLY A 7 -3.09 -8.42 -0.13
N TYR A 8 -2.02 -8.04 -0.82
CA TYR A 8 -0.65 -8.12 -0.30
C TYR A 8 -0.44 -7.32 0.99
N SER A 9 -1.09 -6.15 1.10
CA SER A 9 -1.03 -5.32 2.32
C SER A 9 -1.51 -6.10 3.56
N LEU A 10 -2.57 -6.88 3.44
CA LEU A 10 -3.08 -7.71 4.55
C LEU A 10 -2.05 -8.77 4.96
N SER A 11 -1.41 -9.40 3.99
CA SER A 11 -0.33 -10.39 4.24
C SER A 11 0.86 -9.77 4.99
N CYS A 12 1.07 -8.48 4.86
CA CYS A 12 2.12 -7.73 5.54
C CYS A 12 1.68 -7.14 6.89
N GLY A 13 0.50 -7.52 7.37
CA GLY A 13 -0.05 -7.01 8.63
C GLY A 13 -0.75 -5.66 8.51
N GLY A 14 -1.09 -5.23 7.31
CA GLY A 14 -1.84 -4.01 7.09
C GLY A 14 -3.31 -4.14 7.51
N PRO A 15 -4.00 -3.02 7.79
CA PRO A 15 -5.39 -3.04 8.17
C PRO A 15 -6.31 -3.38 7.00
N ILE A 16 -7.46 -3.94 7.31
CA ILE A 16 -8.55 -4.13 6.35
C ILE A 16 -9.31 -2.81 6.25
N ILE A 17 -9.46 -2.31 5.02
CA ILE A 17 -10.12 -1.03 4.75
C ILE A 17 -11.30 -1.27 3.81
N SER A 18 -12.45 -0.70 4.16
CA SER A 18 -13.63 -0.74 3.28
C SER A 18 -13.30 -0.12 1.92
N PRO A 19 -13.72 -0.75 0.81
CA PRO A 19 -13.48 -0.21 -0.53
C PRO A 19 -14.04 1.20 -0.77
N ASP A 20 -15.05 1.59 -0.01
CA ASP A 20 -15.69 2.91 -0.11
C ASP A 20 -14.93 4.00 0.64
N ALA A 21 -13.92 3.65 1.40
CA ALA A 21 -13.15 4.62 2.18
C ALA A 21 -12.22 5.43 1.28
N ALA A 22 -12.26 6.75 1.45
CA ALA A 22 -11.46 7.69 0.67
C ALA A 22 -10.09 7.92 1.32
N MET A 23 -9.19 6.94 1.22
CA MET A 23 -7.89 6.97 1.89
C MET A 23 -6.82 6.17 1.16
N THR A 24 -5.58 6.43 1.53
CA THR A 24 -4.39 5.68 1.12
C THR A 24 -3.74 5.06 2.35
N VAL A 25 -3.39 3.80 2.28
CA VAL A 25 -2.67 3.12 3.37
C VAL A 25 -1.22 2.84 2.96
N MET A 26 -0.30 3.13 3.86
CA MET A 26 1.11 2.80 3.74
C MET A 26 1.47 1.78 4.83
N THR A 27 1.87 0.58 4.43
CA THR A 27 2.19 -0.53 5.33
C THR A 27 3.67 -0.88 5.20
N PRO A 28 4.47 -0.77 6.27
CA PRO A 28 5.86 -1.19 6.24
C PRO A 28 5.97 -2.72 6.16
N ILE A 29 6.97 -3.21 5.43
CA ILE A 29 7.24 -4.64 5.26
C ILE A 29 8.58 -4.95 5.90
N ALA A 30 8.60 -5.90 6.82
CA ALA A 30 9.80 -6.35 7.53
C ALA A 30 10.68 -5.19 8.08
N PRO A 31 10.09 -4.22 8.80
CA PRO A 31 10.86 -3.11 9.35
C PRO A 31 11.84 -3.58 10.42
N HIS A 32 12.95 -2.85 10.57
CA HIS A 32 13.94 -3.13 11.63
C HIS A 32 13.47 -2.71 13.02
N THR A 33 12.37 -1.96 13.13
CA THR A 33 11.83 -1.48 14.38
C THR A 33 10.54 -2.22 14.75
N LEU A 34 10.38 -2.59 16.01
CA LEU A 34 9.22 -3.34 16.50
C LEU A 34 7.92 -2.52 16.54
N ASN A 35 8.03 -1.20 16.49
CA ASN A 35 6.89 -0.28 16.66
C ASN A 35 6.40 0.34 15.36
N THR A 36 6.84 -0.16 14.21
CA THR A 36 6.41 0.39 12.93
C THR A 36 4.99 -0.07 12.61
N ARG A 37 4.13 0.88 12.31
CA ARG A 37 2.70 0.65 12.03
C ARG A 37 2.33 1.16 10.66
N SER A 38 1.20 0.68 10.15
CA SER A 38 0.57 1.27 8.97
C SER A 38 0.13 2.69 9.24
N ILE A 39 0.28 3.55 8.26
CA ILE A 39 -0.18 4.94 8.30
C ILE A 39 -1.27 5.12 7.26
N ILE A 40 -2.34 5.79 7.64
CA ILE A 40 -3.47 6.09 6.77
C ILE A 40 -3.45 7.58 6.46
N PHE A 41 -3.54 7.90 5.18
CA PHE A 41 -3.59 9.28 4.67
C PHE A 41 -4.92 9.53 3.96
N PRO A 42 -5.43 10.77 3.96
CA PRO A 42 -6.53 11.15 3.08
C PRO A 42 -6.18 10.84 1.61
N GLU A 43 -7.17 10.48 0.80
CA GLU A 43 -6.91 10.10 -0.60
C GLU A 43 -6.31 11.21 -1.46
N ASP A 44 -6.54 12.48 -1.09
CA ASP A 44 -6.04 13.65 -1.82
C ASP A 44 -4.62 14.07 -1.40
N ASP A 45 -4.05 13.42 -0.40
CA ASP A 45 -2.68 13.69 0.00
C ASP A 45 -1.69 13.23 -1.07
N VAL A 46 -0.65 14.03 -1.26
CA VAL A 46 0.50 13.65 -2.06
C VAL A 46 1.58 13.14 -1.12
N ILE A 47 1.97 11.88 -1.29
CA ILE A 47 2.96 11.22 -0.45
C ILE A 47 4.28 11.17 -1.21
N THR A 48 5.34 11.68 -0.60
CA THR A 48 6.69 11.56 -1.17
C THR A 48 7.52 10.63 -0.29
N VAL A 49 8.07 9.60 -0.91
CA VAL A 49 8.97 8.64 -0.26
C VAL A 49 10.37 8.86 -0.82
N GLU A 50 11.31 9.16 0.03
CA GLU A 50 12.71 9.35 -0.34
C GLU A 50 13.57 8.21 0.21
N LEU A 51 14.45 7.69 -0.64
CA LEU A 51 15.46 6.75 -0.19
C LEU A 51 16.57 7.51 0.54
N GLY A 52 16.62 7.38 1.86
CA GLY A 52 17.59 8.03 2.71
C GLY A 52 18.95 7.35 2.68
N GLU A 53 19.92 7.99 3.32
CA GLU A 53 21.22 7.39 3.58
C GLU A 53 21.10 6.23 4.58
N GLY A 54 21.88 5.19 4.36
CA GLY A 54 22.01 4.09 5.30
C GLY A 54 22.78 4.48 6.56
N ARG A 55 22.96 3.50 7.44
CA ARG A 55 23.79 3.69 8.64
C ARG A 55 25.21 4.16 8.24
N ARG A 56 25.78 5.10 8.97
CA ARG A 56 27.09 5.71 8.73
C ARG A 56 27.14 6.58 7.47
N GLN A 57 26.01 7.15 7.05
CA GLN A 57 25.94 8.03 5.88
C GLN A 57 26.45 7.36 4.58
N ILE A 58 26.19 6.04 4.46
CA ILE A 58 26.55 5.28 3.27
C ILE A 58 25.40 5.38 2.25
N GLN A 59 25.77 5.56 0.98
CA GLN A 59 24.85 5.49 -0.14
C GLN A 59 24.17 4.11 -0.19
N GLU A 60 22.85 4.11 -0.30
CA GLU A 60 22.03 2.90 -0.40
C GLU A 60 21.44 2.75 -1.80
N ASN A 61 21.22 1.53 -2.20
CA ASN A 61 20.46 1.19 -3.40
C ASN A 61 19.14 0.54 -3.00
N GLY A 62 18.10 0.86 -3.74
CA GLY A 62 16.78 0.30 -3.53
C GLY A 62 16.13 -0.07 -4.84
N LEU A 63 14.96 -0.67 -4.75
CA LEU A 63 14.15 -1.05 -5.88
C LEU A 63 12.72 -0.63 -5.63
N ALA A 64 12.15 0.17 -6.53
CA ALA A 64 10.72 0.47 -6.52
C ALA A 64 10.00 -0.50 -7.44
N SER A 65 9.02 -1.21 -6.92
CA SER A 65 8.18 -2.14 -7.69
C SER A 65 6.75 -1.62 -7.75
N PHE A 66 6.21 -1.52 -8.94
CA PHE A 66 4.85 -1.06 -9.21
C PHE A 66 3.99 -2.25 -9.63
N ASP A 67 3.00 -2.59 -8.81
CA ASP A 67 2.10 -3.74 -9.01
C ASP A 67 2.83 -5.08 -9.21
N GLY A 68 4.06 -5.19 -8.73
CA GLY A 68 4.88 -6.39 -8.90
C GLY A 68 5.39 -6.62 -10.32
N ASP A 69 5.15 -5.71 -11.24
CA ASP A 69 5.44 -5.89 -12.67
C ASP A 69 6.57 -4.96 -13.13
N VAL A 70 6.45 -3.68 -12.86
CA VAL A 70 7.48 -2.69 -13.25
C VAL A 70 8.40 -2.43 -12.08
N GLU A 71 9.71 -2.59 -12.30
CA GLU A 71 10.75 -2.35 -11.31
C GLU A 71 11.65 -1.20 -11.75
N VAL A 72 11.91 -0.27 -10.84
CA VAL A 72 12.77 0.89 -11.08
C VAL A 72 13.86 0.91 -10.01
N PRO A 73 15.15 0.79 -10.40
CA PRO A 73 16.26 0.95 -9.46
C PRO A 73 16.31 2.36 -8.89
N MET A 74 16.60 2.46 -7.60
CA MET A 74 16.71 3.72 -6.87
C MET A 74 18.03 3.80 -6.12
N SER A 75 18.53 5.01 -5.96
CA SER A 75 19.69 5.32 -5.14
C SER A 75 19.32 6.36 -4.09
N THR A 76 20.14 6.49 -3.07
CA THR A 76 19.98 7.52 -2.03
C THR A 76 19.70 8.89 -2.64
N GLY A 77 18.67 9.56 -2.16
CA GLY A 77 18.20 10.85 -2.66
C GLY A 77 17.09 10.76 -3.69
N ASP A 78 16.86 9.58 -4.28
CA ASP A 78 15.75 9.40 -5.22
C ASP A 78 14.41 9.41 -4.47
N ARG A 79 13.38 9.89 -5.15
CA ARG A 79 12.06 10.07 -4.57
C ARG A 79 10.98 9.42 -5.41
N ILE A 80 10.00 8.86 -4.74
CA ILE A 80 8.74 8.41 -5.34
C ILE A 80 7.63 9.33 -4.87
N VAL A 81 6.89 9.89 -5.82
CA VAL A 81 5.71 10.71 -5.53
C VAL A 81 4.46 9.89 -5.80
N ILE A 82 3.65 9.73 -4.77
CA ILE A 82 2.43 8.92 -4.81
C ILE A 82 1.23 9.85 -4.66
N LYS A 83 0.33 9.80 -5.63
CA LYS A 83 -0.91 10.59 -5.61
C LYS A 83 -2.04 9.81 -6.26
N LYS A 84 -3.27 10.19 -5.93
CA LYS A 84 -4.47 9.63 -6.56
C LYS A 84 -4.45 9.91 -8.06
N ALA A 85 -4.75 8.90 -8.86
CA ALA A 85 -4.88 9.06 -10.30
C ALA A 85 -6.09 9.95 -10.66
N SER A 86 -5.97 10.70 -11.76
CA SER A 86 -7.07 11.52 -12.28
C SER A 86 -8.19 10.70 -12.92
N VAL A 87 -7.90 9.45 -13.26
CA VAL A 87 -8.84 8.49 -13.83
C VAL A 87 -9.14 7.39 -12.81
N SER A 88 -10.32 6.82 -12.90
CA SER A 88 -10.73 5.71 -12.05
C SER A 88 -11.20 4.52 -12.87
N VAL A 89 -11.09 3.34 -12.28
CA VAL A 89 -11.62 2.10 -12.85
C VAL A 89 -12.91 1.75 -12.12
N LYS A 90 -13.97 1.49 -12.87
CA LYS A 90 -15.23 1.04 -12.31
C LYS A 90 -15.24 -0.47 -12.21
N ILE A 91 -15.53 -0.99 -11.01
CA ILE A 91 -15.66 -2.42 -10.76
C ILE A 91 -17.16 -2.74 -10.71
N LEU A 92 -17.60 -3.62 -11.61
CA LEU A 92 -18.99 -4.05 -11.65
C LEU A 92 -19.22 -5.14 -10.58
N LYS A 93 -20.17 -4.89 -9.71
CA LYS A 93 -20.58 -5.86 -8.70
C LYS A 93 -21.78 -6.65 -9.21
N LEU A 94 -21.60 -7.96 -9.39
CA LEU A 94 -22.62 -8.86 -9.94
C LEU A 94 -23.44 -9.58 -8.88
N ASN A 95 -23.14 -9.42 -7.60
CA ASN A 95 -23.87 -10.03 -6.48
C ASN A 95 -24.34 -8.97 -5.49
N HIS A 96 -25.19 -9.37 -4.56
CA HIS A 96 -25.72 -8.50 -3.51
C HIS A 96 -24.99 -8.65 -2.18
N LEU A 97 -23.83 -9.33 -2.16
CA LEU A 97 -23.05 -9.52 -0.94
C LEU A 97 -22.42 -8.20 -0.49
N SER A 98 -22.51 -7.90 0.80
CA SER A 98 -21.79 -6.77 1.38
C SER A 98 -20.28 -7.04 1.44
N PHE A 99 -19.50 -5.97 1.62
CA PHE A 99 -18.06 -6.10 1.83
C PHE A 99 -17.71 -7.03 3.00
N VAL A 100 -18.45 -6.93 4.11
CA VAL A 100 -18.22 -7.75 5.30
C VAL A 100 -18.54 -9.22 5.02
N GLU A 101 -19.58 -9.52 4.27
CA GLU A 101 -19.94 -10.89 3.88
C GLU A 101 -18.87 -11.51 2.99
N VAL A 102 -18.37 -10.77 2.00
CA VAL A 102 -17.28 -11.23 1.12
C VAL A 102 -16.00 -11.48 1.92
N LEU A 103 -15.66 -10.58 2.81
CA LEU A 103 -14.49 -10.70 3.69
C LEU A 103 -14.60 -11.95 4.58
N ARG A 104 -15.75 -12.19 5.16
CA ARG A 104 -16.03 -13.37 5.99
C ARG A 104 -15.81 -14.66 5.21
N GLN A 105 -16.30 -14.74 3.98
CA GLN A 105 -16.11 -15.89 3.11
C GLN A 105 -14.63 -16.13 2.79
N LYS A 106 -13.90 -15.07 2.45
CA LYS A 106 -12.45 -15.17 2.16
C LYS A 106 -11.65 -15.64 3.36
N MET A 107 -11.95 -15.16 4.54
CA MET A 107 -11.18 -15.49 5.75
C MET A 107 -11.54 -16.86 6.32
N SER A 108 -12.76 -17.37 6.09
CA SER A 108 -13.19 -18.69 6.57
C SER A 108 -12.69 -19.84 5.69
N ASN A 109 -12.27 -19.57 4.46
CA ASN A 109 -11.77 -20.58 3.50
C ASN A 109 -10.25 -20.76 3.55
N ASN A 110 -9.60 -20.15 4.51
CA ASN A 110 -8.16 -20.30 4.71
C ASN A 110 -7.89 -21.27 5.88
#